data_a8371c9e9e2155b4c25b42c199903116
#
_entry.id   a8371c9e9e2155b4c25b42c199903116
#
_cell.length_a   1.000
_cell.length_b   1.000
_cell.length_c   1.000
_cell.angle_alpha   90.00
_cell.angle_beta   90.00
_cell.angle_gamma   90.00
#
_symmetry.space_group_name_H-M   'P 1'
#
loop_
_entity.id
_entity.type
_entity.pdbx_description
1 polymer ?
#
loop_
_entity_poly.entity_id
_entity_poly.type
_entity_poly.pdbx_seq_one_letter_code
_entity_poly.pdbx_strand_id
1 'polypeptide(L)'
;MRRIYVYFISQIVLACLFPAKAQDSLKFPLKIRVGADVYGPVSYYTNKKVLSLEGYLSVDIDTQKSAVIEAGYLSFKYSQYNYSYESKGSFFRVGIDFNLIRRHVAQGKYYAGIGLRYGLSIFSTDVPFLTQTNYWGSASSSIPSTRHLAHFIEASPGIRTEVFRNFSIGWLIRLRILISPGTGKDNKAISIPGFGDATKTFSPGINYYLIWSIPYRNQK
;
A
#
# COMPACT_ATOMS: atom_id res chain seq x y z
N MET A 1 -10.01 10.02 32.68
CA MET A 1 -9.78 9.46 31.32
C MET A 1 -8.46 8.68 31.20
N ARG A 2 -7.32 9.17 31.72
CA ARG A 2 -6.00 8.50 31.59
C ARG A 2 -5.94 7.06 32.18
N ARG A 3 -6.69 6.75 33.23
CA ARG A 3 -6.72 5.40 33.85
C ARG A 3 -7.45 4.36 33.00
N ILE A 4 -8.44 4.75 32.18
CA ILE A 4 -9.18 3.83 31.30
C ILE A 4 -8.29 3.31 30.16
N TYR A 5 -7.42 4.14 29.59
CA TYR A 5 -6.47 3.71 28.55
C TYR A 5 -5.45 2.71 29.08
N VAL A 6 -4.99 2.87 30.33
CA VAL A 6 -4.04 1.93 30.95
C VAL A 6 -4.68 0.55 31.12
N TYR A 7 -5.95 0.47 31.53
CA TYR A 7 -6.67 -0.81 31.61
C TYR A 7 -6.89 -1.44 30.23
N PHE A 8 -7.24 -0.66 29.22
CA PHE A 8 -7.38 -1.18 27.84
C PHE A 8 -6.06 -1.71 27.28
N ILE A 9 -4.97 -0.99 27.46
CA ILE A 9 -3.63 -1.40 27.05
C ILE A 9 -3.19 -2.66 27.81
N SER A 10 -3.42 -2.73 29.12
CA SER A 10 -3.07 -3.91 29.90
C SER A 10 -3.86 -5.16 29.51
N GLN A 11 -5.14 -5.03 29.15
CA GLN A 11 -5.94 -6.15 28.64
C GLN A 11 -5.48 -6.62 27.26
N ILE A 12 -5.09 -5.70 26.35
CA ILE A 12 -4.53 -6.05 25.06
C ILE A 12 -3.19 -6.79 25.22
N VAL A 13 -2.32 -6.30 26.09
CA VAL A 13 -1.04 -6.96 26.39
C VAL A 13 -1.26 -8.33 27.04
N LEU A 14 -2.20 -8.46 27.96
CA LEU A 14 -2.53 -9.74 28.59
C LEU A 14 -3.10 -10.75 27.60
N ALA A 15 -3.96 -10.31 26.67
CA ALA A 15 -4.49 -11.17 25.58
C ALA A 15 -3.40 -11.67 24.63
N CYS A 16 -2.32 -10.92 24.42
CA CYS A 16 -1.18 -11.32 23.61
C CYS A 16 -0.24 -12.33 24.32
N LEU A 17 -0.30 -12.44 25.65
CA LEU A 17 0.58 -13.31 26.43
C LEU A 17 0.09 -14.76 26.59
N PHE A 18 -1.16 -15.06 26.20
CA PHE A 18 -1.66 -16.42 26.24
C PHE A 18 -1.43 -17.12 24.87
N PRO A 19 -0.37 -17.95 24.72
CA PRO A 19 -0.27 -18.84 23.57
C PRO A 19 -1.28 -19.97 23.76
N ALA A 20 -2.48 -19.80 23.18
CA ALA A 20 -3.42 -20.90 23.14
C ALA A 20 -2.86 -22.00 22.21
N LYS A 21 -2.31 -23.03 22.81
CA LYS A 21 -1.98 -24.27 22.12
C LYS A 21 -3.28 -24.93 21.68
N ALA A 22 -3.70 -24.73 20.43
CA ALA A 22 -4.74 -25.51 19.81
C ALA A 22 -4.07 -26.60 19.00
N GLN A 23 -4.21 -27.80 19.49
CA GLN A 23 -3.89 -29.04 18.83
C GLN A 23 -5.04 -29.36 17.88
N ASP A 24 -4.79 -29.22 16.54
CA ASP A 24 -5.39 -30.07 15.53
C ASP A 24 -4.78 -29.80 14.18
N SER A 25 -4.26 -30.84 13.56
CA SER A 25 -3.53 -30.80 12.29
C SER A 25 -4.49 -30.86 11.09
N LEU A 26 -5.38 -29.91 10.95
CA LEU A 26 -6.04 -29.69 9.67
C LEU A 26 -4.99 -29.16 8.69
N LYS A 27 -4.63 -29.99 7.73
CA LYS A 27 -3.60 -29.71 6.71
C LYS A 27 -4.23 -28.84 5.63
N PHE A 28 -3.91 -27.53 5.65
CA PHE A 28 -4.31 -26.61 4.60
C PHE A 28 -3.20 -26.44 3.58
N PRO A 29 -3.52 -26.41 2.28
CA PRO A 29 -2.53 -26.19 1.25
C PRO A 29 -1.94 -24.76 1.37
N LEU A 30 -0.62 -24.67 1.22
CA LEU A 30 0.05 -23.39 1.00
C LEU A 30 -0.32 -22.88 -0.38
N LYS A 31 -0.58 -21.58 -0.49
CA LYS A 31 -1.10 -20.94 -1.70
C LYS A 31 -0.12 -19.87 -2.21
N ILE A 32 0.00 -19.78 -3.53
CA ILE A 32 0.48 -18.60 -4.23
C ILE A 32 -0.73 -17.77 -4.57
N ARG A 33 -0.67 -16.47 -4.36
CA ARG A 33 -1.78 -15.55 -4.64
C ARG A 33 -1.32 -14.45 -5.56
N VAL A 34 -2.08 -14.25 -6.62
CA VAL A 34 -1.87 -13.17 -7.58
C VAL A 34 -3.10 -12.28 -7.53
N GLY A 35 -2.92 -10.99 -7.46
CA GLY A 35 -4.03 -10.06 -7.37
C GLY A 35 -3.74 -8.72 -8.03
N ALA A 36 -4.79 -7.94 -8.19
CA ALA A 36 -4.71 -6.58 -8.68
C ALA A 36 -5.59 -5.66 -7.84
N ASP A 37 -5.14 -4.44 -7.64
CA ASP A 37 -5.93 -3.38 -7.02
C ASP A 37 -6.97 -2.86 -8.00
N VAL A 38 -8.21 -2.79 -7.56
CA VAL A 38 -9.32 -2.26 -8.37
C VAL A 38 -9.68 -0.82 -8.03
N TYR A 39 -9.24 -0.32 -6.89
CA TYR A 39 -9.54 1.05 -6.47
C TYR A 39 -8.93 2.09 -7.41
N GLY A 40 -7.67 1.88 -7.82
CA GLY A 40 -6.96 2.78 -8.71
C GLY A 40 -7.67 2.98 -10.06
N PRO A 41 -7.95 1.91 -10.83
CA PRO A 41 -8.70 1.99 -12.09
C PRO A 41 -10.10 2.60 -11.93
N VAL A 42 -10.84 2.22 -10.89
CA VAL A 42 -12.19 2.76 -10.62
C VAL A 42 -12.13 4.25 -10.29
N SER A 43 -11.17 4.67 -9.47
CA SER A 43 -10.97 6.07 -9.12
C SER A 43 -10.60 6.92 -10.34
N TYR A 44 -9.82 6.37 -11.28
CA TYR A 44 -9.49 7.04 -12.54
C TYR A 44 -10.71 7.27 -13.44
N TYR A 45 -11.66 6.34 -13.45
CA TYR A 45 -12.90 6.53 -14.20
C TYR A 45 -13.68 7.74 -13.72
N THR A 46 -13.70 7.98 -12.40
CA THR A 46 -14.38 9.14 -11.78
C THR A 46 -13.54 10.40 -11.85
N ASN A 47 -12.22 10.29 -11.69
CA ASN A 47 -11.29 11.43 -11.71
C ASN A 47 -10.07 11.10 -12.57
N LYS A 48 -10.10 11.55 -13.83
CA LYS A 48 -9.05 11.30 -14.83
C LYS A 48 -7.69 11.95 -14.52
N LYS A 49 -7.53 12.60 -13.38
CA LYS A 49 -6.28 13.24 -12.96
C LYS A 49 -5.28 12.28 -12.35
N VAL A 50 -5.74 11.14 -11.81
CA VAL A 50 -4.92 10.18 -11.09
C VAL A 50 -5.15 8.77 -11.62
N LEU A 51 -4.18 8.23 -12.33
CA LEU A 51 -4.17 6.82 -12.73
C LEU A 51 -3.22 6.06 -11.81
N SER A 52 -3.73 5.08 -11.07
CA SER A 52 -2.95 4.17 -10.25
C SER A 52 -3.25 2.73 -10.65
N LEU A 53 -2.22 1.97 -10.96
CA LEU A 53 -2.30 0.54 -11.27
C LEU A 53 -1.38 -0.20 -10.31
N GLU A 54 -1.86 -1.26 -9.69
CA GLU A 54 -1.07 -2.02 -8.73
C GLU A 54 -1.36 -3.52 -8.83
N GLY A 55 -0.30 -4.32 -8.91
CA GLY A 55 -0.32 -5.77 -8.87
C GLY A 55 0.23 -6.28 -7.54
N TYR A 56 -0.30 -7.42 -7.09
CA TYR A 56 0.00 -8.08 -5.84
C TYR A 56 0.38 -9.54 -6.10
N LEU A 57 1.49 -10.00 -5.53
CA LEU A 57 1.94 -11.38 -5.51
C LEU A 57 2.27 -11.77 -4.07
N SER A 58 1.72 -12.87 -3.60
CA SER A 58 2.02 -13.40 -2.26
C SER A 58 2.25 -14.90 -2.31
N VAL A 59 3.23 -15.36 -1.56
CA VAL A 59 3.58 -16.77 -1.43
C VAL A 59 3.55 -17.15 0.05
N ASP A 60 2.74 -18.12 0.42
CA ASP A 60 2.73 -18.64 1.79
C ASP A 60 4.04 -19.35 2.11
N ILE A 61 4.75 -18.84 3.10
CA ILE A 61 5.94 -19.51 3.66
C ILE A 61 5.48 -20.54 4.68
N ASP A 62 4.54 -20.13 5.50
CA ASP A 62 3.89 -20.94 6.53
C ASP A 62 2.40 -20.55 6.54
N THR A 63 1.63 -21.14 7.38
CA THR A 63 0.19 -20.92 7.53
C THR A 63 -0.17 -19.58 8.13
N GLN A 64 0.78 -18.93 8.79
CA GLN A 64 0.61 -17.61 9.38
C GLN A 64 1.44 -16.54 8.70
N LYS A 65 2.40 -16.92 7.84
CA LYS A 65 3.34 -15.97 7.22
C LYS A 65 3.35 -16.14 5.72
N SER A 66 3.29 -15.03 5.00
CA SER A 66 3.40 -15.00 3.54
C SER A 66 4.40 -13.93 3.12
N ALA A 67 5.30 -14.26 2.20
CA ALA A 67 6.10 -13.26 1.52
C ALA A 67 5.23 -12.53 0.52
N VAL A 68 5.42 -11.22 0.39
CA VAL A 68 4.61 -10.36 -0.48
C VAL A 68 5.51 -9.49 -1.34
N ILE A 69 5.16 -9.39 -2.60
CA ILE A 69 5.74 -8.47 -3.58
C ILE A 69 4.61 -7.72 -4.24
N GLU A 70 4.73 -6.42 -4.31
CA GLU A 70 3.80 -5.55 -5.00
C GLU A 70 4.55 -4.64 -5.97
N ALA A 71 3.98 -4.40 -7.13
CA ALA A 71 4.50 -3.46 -8.10
C ALA A 71 3.36 -2.65 -8.70
N GLY A 72 3.63 -1.39 -9.00
CA GLY A 72 2.60 -0.55 -9.58
C GLY A 72 3.16 0.66 -10.31
N TYR A 73 2.25 1.35 -10.95
CA TYR A 73 2.49 2.58 -11.69
C TYR A 73 1.48 3.65 -11.28
N LEU A 74 1.95 4.87 -11.14
CA LEU A 74 1.09 6.03 -10.87
C LEU A 74 1.41 7.14 -11.85
N SER A 75 0.35 7.74 -12.40
CA SER A 75 0.39 8.99 -13.13
C SER A 75 -0.57 9.97 -12.46
N PHE A 76 -0.02 11.04 -11.94
CA PHE A 76 -0.74 12.10 -11.24
C PHE A 76 -0.59 13.41 -12.00
N LYS A 77 -1.72 14.06 -12.33
CA LYS A 77 -1.77 15.34 -13.00
C LYS A 77 -2.57 16.32 -12.15
N TYR A 78 -1.98 17.45 -11.90
CA TYR A 78 -2.61 18.54 -11.17
C TYR A 78 -2.49 19.82 -12.01
N SER A 79 -3.61 20.48 -12.24
CA SER A 79 -3.63 21.72 -13.03
C SER A 79 -4.55 22.73 -12.37
N GLN A 80 -4.02 23.93 -12.22
CA GLN A 80 -4.75 25.14 -11.82
C GLN A 80 -4.54 26.23 -12.89
N TYR A 81 -5.19 27.38 -12.72
CA TYR A 81 -5.12 28.48 -13.68
C TYR A 81 -3.69 28.94 -14.01
N ASN A 82 -2.81 28.98 -13.00
CA ASN A 82 -1.44 29.48 -13.10
C ASN A 82 -0.36 28.44 -12.87
N TYR A 83 -0.73 27.17 -12.67
CA TYR A 83 0.22 26.12 -12.28
C TYR A 83 -0.24 24.76 -12.80
N SER A 84 0.67 24.04 -13.45
CA SER A 84 0.48 22.64 -13.85
C SER A 84 1.63 21.79 -13.32
N TYR A 85 1.30 20.66 -12.73
CA TYR A 85 2.25 19.72 -12.16
C TYR A 85 1.93 18.30 -12.61
N GLU A 86 2.93 17.57 -13.04
CA GLU A 86 2.82 16.15 -13.36
C GLU A 86 3.83 15.34 -12.56
N SER A 87 3.37 14.20 -12.04
CA SER A 87 4.22 13.18 -11.43
C SER A 87 3.85 11.82 -11.98
N LYS A 88 4.84 11.10 -12.49
CA LYS A 88 4.65 9.76 -13.05
C LYS A 88 5.82 8.85 -12.72
N GLY A 89 5.52 7.60 -12.39
CA GLY A 89 6.56 6.64 -12.09
C GLY A 89 6.04 5.31 -11.62
N SER A 90 6.98 4.40 -11.40
CA SER A 90 6.72 3.06 -10.90
C SER A 90 7.16 2.94 -9.46
N PHE A 91 6.50 2.05 -8.74
CA PHE A 91 6.88 1.70 -7.38
C PHE A 91 6.90 0.19 -7.21
N PHE A 92 7.68 -0.24 -6.24
CA PHE A 92 7.87 -1.62 -5.88
C PHE A 92 7.86 -1.75 -4.36
N ARG A 93 7.20 -2.77 -3.82
CA ARG A 93 7.17 -3.07 -2.39
C ARG A 93 7.44 -4.54 -2.15
N VAL A 94 8.22 -4.82 -1.12
CA VAL A 94 8.52 -6.18 -0.66
C VAL A 94 8.29 -6.24 0.83
N GLY A 95 7.75 -7.36 1.30
CA GLY A 95 7.47 -7.50 2.71
C GLY A 95 6.91 -8.85 3.11
N ILE A 96 6.34 -8.88 4.32
CA ILE A 96 5.77 -10.09 4.93
C ILE A 96 4.41 -9.74 5.50
N ASP A 97 3.43 -10.61 5.24
CA ASP A 97 2.10 -10.57 5.85
C ASP A 97 2.02 -11.61 6.97
N PHE A 98 1.47 -11.21 8.11
CA PHE A 98 1.21 -12.04 9.27
C PHE A 98 -0.29 -12.24 9.43
N ASN A 99 -0.76 -13.47 9.35
CA ASN A 99 -2.16 -13.83 9.60
C ASN A 99 -2.38 -14.03 11.10
N LEU A 100 -3.26 -13.27 11.69
CA LEU A 100 -3.63 -13.33 13.11
C LEU A 100 -4.77 -14.31 13.39
N ILE A 101 -5.49 -14.75 12.36
CA ILE A 101 -6.57 -15.72 12.54
C ILE A 101 -5.98 -17.11 12.71
N ARG A 102 -6.47 -17.83 13.72
CA ARG A 102 -6.08 -19.21 13.98
C ARG A 102 -6.51 -20.13 12.83
N ARG A 103 -5.68 -21.07 12.46
CA ARG A 103 -5.86 -22.00 11.33
C ARG A 103 -7.19 -22.73 11.31
N HIS A 104 -7.61 -23.32 12.43
CA HIS A 104 -8.82 -24.12 12.51
C HIS A 104 -10.10 -23.30 12.24
N VAL A 105 -10.07 -22.00 12.56
CA VAL A 105 -11.18 -21.07 12.29
C VAL A 105 -11.15 -20.60 10.85
N ALA A 106 -9.96 -20.31 10.32
CA ALA A 106 -9.82 -19.71 9.00
C ALA A 106 -10.03 -20.69 7.84
N GLN A 107 -9.88 -22.00 8.04
CA GLN A 107 -9.93 -23.05 7.02
C GLN A 107 -9.18 -22.69 5.71
N GLY A 108 -8.15 -21.84 5.80
CA GLY A 108 -7.42 -21.28 4.66
C GLY A 108 -8.20 -20.31 3.77
N LYS A 109 -9.44 -19.97 4.15
CA LYS A 109 -10.35 -19.09 3.38
C LYS A 109 -10.33 -17.65 3.87
N TYR A 110 -10.00 -17.44 5.13
CA TYR A 110 -10.04 -16.13 5.77
C TYR A 110 -8.64 -15.67 6.16
N TYR A 111 -8.41 -14.39 6.06
CA TYR A 111 -7.22 -13.70 6.52
C TYR A 111 -7.65 -12.43 7.25
N ALA A 112 -7.14 -12.22 8.43
CA ALA A 112 -7.09 -10.93 9.06
C ALA A 112 -5.71 -10.80 9.71
N GLY A 113 -4.98 -9.77 9.34
CA GLY A 113 -3.59 -9.68 9.71
C GLY A 113 -2.97 -8.34 9.45
N ILE A 114 -1.66 -8.31 9.62
CA ILE A 114 -0.83 -7.13 9.41
C ILE A 114 0.31 -7.48 8.46
N GLY A 115 0.53 -6.63 7.46
CA GLY A 115 1.68 -6.67 6.60
C GLY A 115 2.71 -5.61 6.98
N LEU A 116 3.99 -5.93 6.85
CA LEU A 116 5.09 -4.98 6.93
C LEU A 116 5.83 -4.96 5.61
N ARG A 117 6.01 -3.80 5.02
CA ARG A 117 6.60 -3.63 3.69
C ARG A 117 7.63 -2.52 3.65
N TYR A 118 8.63 -2.71 2.82
CA TYR A 118 9.57 -1.68 2.40
C TYR A 118 9.27 -1.32 0.96
N GLY A 119 9.12 -0.04 0.68
CA GLY A 119 8.75 0.49 -0.62
C GLY A 119 9.84 1.35 -1.24
N LEU A 120 10.02 1.17 -2.55
CA LEU A 120 10.85 1.95 -3.43
C LEU A 120 9.98 2.59 -4.50
N SER A 121 10.21 3.87 -4.81
CA SER A 121 9.52 4.59 -5.86
C SER A 121 10.52 5.29 -6.76
N ILE A 122 10.47 4.98 -8.06
CA ILE A 122 11.25 5.65 -9.11
C ILE A 122 10.27 6.45 -9.94
N PHE A 123 10.39 7.77 -9.91
CA PHE A 123 9.43 8.65 -10.55
C PHE A 123 10.07 9.90 -11.10
N SER A 124 9.36 10.59 -11.97
CA SER A 124 9.74 11.90 -12.49
C SER A 124 8.66 12.92 -12.17
N THR A 125 9.10 14.12 -11.90
CA THR A 125 8.23 15.28 -11.68
C THR A 125 8.57 16.35 -12.70
N ASP A 126 7.57 16.99 -13.27
CA ASP A 126 7.74 18.16 -14.12
C ASP A 126 6.66 19.21 -13.83
N VAL A 127 7.00 20.46 -14.10
CA VAL A 127 6.08 21.59 -14.02
C VAL A 127 6.03 22.22 -15.40
N PRO A 128 5.13 21.73 -16.27
CA PRO A 128 5.05 22.22 -17.65
C PRO A 128 4.70 23.69 -17.75
N PHE A 129 3.97 24.20 -16.75
CA PHE A 129 3.49 25.56 -16.76
C PHE A 129 3.40 26.13 -15.35
N LEU A 130 4.07 27.29 -15.16
CA LEU A 130 4.03 28.11 -13.96
C LEU A 130 3.97 29.57 -14.38
N THR A 131 2.90 30.27 -14.03
CA THR A 131 2.76 31.72 -14.28
C THR A 131 2.74 32.47 -12.97
N GLN A 132 3.59 33.45 -12.85
CA GLN A 132 3.59 34.44 -11.77
C GLN A 132 3.14 35.79 -12.33
N THR A 133 2.05 36.32 -11.77
CA THR A 133 1.55 37.64 -12.11
C THR A 133 1.80 38.58 -10.95
N ASN A 134 2.49 39.67 -11.22
CA ASN A 134 2.73 40.74 -10.24
C ASN A 134 2.31 42.10 -10.84
N TYR A 135 2.49 43.18 -10.06
CA TYR A 135 2.15 44.54 -10.47
C TYR A 135 2.86 44.99 -11.77
N TRP A 136 4.04 44.43 -12.06
CA TRP A 136 4.89 44.78 -13.19
C TRP A 136 4.68 43.93 -14.43
N GLY A 137 3.79 42.96 -14.37
CA GLY A 137 3.49 42.05 -15.49
C GLY A 137 3.37 40.60 -15.08
N SER A 138 3.23 39.74 -16.08
CA SER A 138 3.20 38.28 -15.92
C SER A 138 4.41 37.63 -16.57
N ALA A 139 5.04 36.71 -15.85
CA ALA A 139 6.11 35.86 -16.36
C ALA A 139 5.69 34.39 -16.30
N SER A 140 5.93 33.68 -17.39
CA SER A 140 5.69 32.23 -17.46
C SER A 140 7.02 31.49 -17.49
N SER A 141 7.09 30.38 -16.76
CA SER A 141 8.26 29.51 -16.67
C SER A 141 7.83 28.04 -16.68
N SER A 142 8.77 27.14 -16.94
CA SER A 142 8.59 25.71 -16.82
C SER A 142 9.76 25.10 -16.06
N ILE A 143 9.51 24.02 -15.30
CA ILE A 143 10.57 23.25 -14.65
C ILE A 143 10.67 21.94 -15.40
N PRO A 144 11.86 21.60 -15.98
CA PRO A 144 12.01 20.37 -16.75
C PRO A 144 11.87 19.14 -15.86
N SER A 145 11.56 18.02 -16.53
CA SER A 145 11.38 16.74 -15.86
C SER A 145 12.64 16.32 -15.12
N THR A 146 12.48 16.03 -13.83
CA THR A 146 13.57 15.55 -12.96
C THR A 146 13.21 14.19 -12.39
N ARG A 147 14.16 13.24 -12.42
CA ARG A 147 13.97 11.88 -11.89
C ARG A 147 14.34 11.82 -10.41
N HIS A 148 13.56 11.09 -9.64
CA HIS A 148 13.68 10.94 -8.20
C HIS A 148 13.58 9.47 -7.79
N LEU A 149 14.20 9.15 -6.63
CA LEU A 149 14.11 7.83 -5.99
C LEU A 149 13.70 8.02 -4.53
N ALA A 150 12.48 7.62 -4.18
CA ALA A 150 11.97 7.72 -2.83
C ALA A 150 11.91 6.35 -2.14
N HIS A 151 12.07 6.38 -0.81
CA HIS A 151 12.02 5.20 0.07
C HIS A 151 11.02 5.42 1.19
N PHE A 152 10.22 4.40 1.47
CA PHE A 152 9.23 4.43 2.54
C PHE A 152 9.03 3.06 3.17
N ILE A 153 8.50 3.04 4.38
CA ILE A 153 8.03 1.84 5.06
C ILE A 153 6.51 1.88 5.18
N GLU A 154 5.90 0.70 5.21
CA GLU A 154 4.45 0.57 5.25
C GLU A 154 4.04 -0.51 6.23
N ALA A 155 3.05 -0.21 7.07
CA ALA A 155 2.27 -1.18 7.82
C ALA A 155 0.90 -1.31 7.15
N SER A 156 0.45 -2.55 6.90
CA SER A 156 -0.77 -2.83 6.14
C SER A 156 -1.66 -3.80 6.89
N PRO A 157 -2.43 -3.33 7.88
CA PRO A 157 -3.53 -4.13 8.42
C PRO A 157 -4.58 -4.38 7.35
N GLY A 158 -5.11 -5.61 7.31
CA GLY A 158 -6.08 -5.97 6.29
C GLY A 158 -6.82 -7.25 6.56
N ILE A 159 -7.86 -7.43 5.77
CA ILE A 159 -8.72 -8.60 5.77
C ILE A 159 -8.89 -9.12 4.34
N ARG A 160 -9.04 -10.43 4.22
CA ARG A 160 -9.34 -11.10 2.95
C ARG A 160 -10.28 -12.28 3.21
N THR A 161 -11.22 -12.48 2.31
CA THR A 161 -12.14 -13.62 2.32
C THR A 161 -12.19 -14.28 0.95
N GLU A 162 -12.20 -15.61 0.92
CA GLU A 162 -12.45 -16.40 -0.29
C GLU A 162 -13.96 -16.42 -0.54
N VAL A 163 -14.38 -15.82 -1.66
CA VAL A 163 -15.80 -15.73 -2.06
C VAL A 163 -16.19 -16.92 -2.95
N PHE A 164 -15.31 -17.29 -3.88
CA PHE A 164 -15.45 -18.47 -4.72
C PHE A 164 -14.19 -19.33 -4.59
N ARG A 165 -14.26 -20.56 -5.07
CA ARG A 165 -13.09 -21.45 -5.06
C ARG A 165 -11.88 -20.77 -5.68
N ASN A 166 -10.84 -20.57 -4.86
CA ASN A 166 -9.59 -19.91 -5.23
C ASN A 166 -9.69 -18.40 -5.55
N PHE A 167 -10.84 -17.79 -5.45
CA PHE A 167 -11.04 -16.37 -5.69
C PHE A 167 -11.37 -15.64 -4.40
N SER A 168 -10.59 -14.61 -4.08
CA SER A 168 -10.71 -13.85 -2.83
C SER A 168 -10.83 -12.36 -3.11
N ILE A 169 -11.52 -11.68 -2.22
CA ILE A 169 -11.57 -10.22 -2.14
C ILE A 169 -10.84 -9.80 -0.87
N GLY A 170 -10.00 -8.79 -0.96
CA GLY A 170 -9.23 -8.27 0.17
C GLY A 170 -9.28 -6.76 0.28
N TRP A 171 -9.23 -6.28 1.51
CA TRP A 171 -9.08 -4.87 1.86
C TRP A 171 -7.81 -4.69 2.66
N LEU A 172 -7.06 -3.67 2.32
CA LEU A 172 -5.85 -3.27 3.04
C LEU A 172 -5.94 -1.79 3.40
N ILE A 173 -5.72 -1.48 4.66
CA ILE A 173 -5.42 -0.11 5.08
C ILE A 173 -3.90 0.01 5.02
N ARG A 174 -3.41 1.06 4.41
CA ARG A 174 -1.98 1.32 4.27
C ARG A 174 -1.58 2.49 5.14
N LEU A 175 -0.63 2.27 6.01
CA LEU A 175 -0.03 3.29 6.87
C LEU A 175 1.44 3.42 6.47
N ARG A 176 1.76 4.49 5.75
CA ARG A 176 3.07 4.68 5.11
C ARG A 176 3.83 5.80 5.78
N ILE A 177 5.11 5.57 6.01
CA ILE A 177 6.04 6.56 6.58
C ILE A 177 7.17 6.78 5.58
N LEU A 178 7.37 8.03 5.18
CA LEU A 178 8.42 8.41 4.24
C LEU A 178 9.78 8.44 4.96
N ILE A 179 10.74 7.70 4.44
CA ILE A 179 12.13 7.70 4.93
C ILE A 179 12.92 8.77 4.18
N SER A 180 12.83 8.74 2.84
CA SER A 180 13.53 9.69 1.98
C SER A 180 12.66 10.02 0.77
N PRO A 181 12.36 11.29 0.52
CA PRO A 181 11.60 11.72 -0.64
C PRO A 181 12.41 11.64 -1.96
N GLY A 182 13.74 11.52 -1.88
CA GLY A 182 14.63 11.52 -3.03
C GLY A 182 14.65 12.82 -3.84
N THR A 183 14.01 13.87 -3.33
CA THR A 183 13.94 15.19 -3.97
C THR A 183 14.88 16.17 -3.28
N GLY A 184 15.56 17.03 -4.07
CA GLY A 184 16.36 18.13 -3.53
C GLY A 184 15.49 19.20 -2.84
N LYS A 185 16.15 20.15 -2.16
CA LYS A 185 15.45 21.25 -1.45
C LYS A 185 14.60 22.12 -2.39
N ASP A 186 15.03 22.27 -3.63
CA ASP A 186 14.44 23.18 -4.61
C ASP A 186 13.33 22.53 -5.47
N ASN A 187 13.20 21.21 -5.46
CA ASN A 187 12.26 20.50 -6.31
C ASN A 187 11.44 19.47 -5.50
N LYS A 188 10.56 19.96 -4.64
CA LYS A 188 9.72 19.11 -3.79
C LYS A 188 8.62 18.45 -4.62
N ALA A 189 8.54 17.12 -4.58
CA ALA A 189 7.42 16.40 -5.12
C ALA A 189 6.13 16.69 -4.34
N ILE A 190 5.01 16.77 -5.03
CA ILE A 190 3.66 16.83 -4.43
C ILE A 190 3.13 15.42 -4.21
N SER A 191 3.38 14.52 -5.16
CA SER A 191 2.91 13.13 -5.10
C SER A 191 4.05 12.17 -5.43
N ILE A 192 4.22 11.13 -4.61
CA ILE A 192 5.17 10.04 -4.82
C ILE A 192 4.38 8.77 -5.14
N PRO A 193 4.66 8.10 -6.28
CA PRO A 193 4.04 6.82 -6.63
C PRO A 193 4.18 5.79 -5.51
N GLY A 194 3.08 5.11 -5.19
CA GLY A 194 3.06 4.11 -4.13
C GLY A 194 3.05 4.64 -2.70
N PHE A 195 3.46 5.88 -2.47
CA PHE A 195 3.42 6.53 -1.17
C PHE A 195 2.19 7.43 -1.01
N GLY A 196 1.95 8.33 -1.97
CA GLY A 196 0.87 9.32 -1.93
C GLY A 196 1.36 10.76 -1.79
N ASP A 197 0.78 11.53 -0.87
CA ASP A 197 1.10 12.94 -0.63
C ASP A 197 2.50 13.10 -0.04
N ALA A 198 3.41 13.64 -0.83
CA ALA A 198 4.81 13.83 -0.47
C ALA A 198 5.07 15.02 0.47
N THR A 199 4.06 15.87 0.69
CA THR A 199 4.16 17.00 1.63
C THR A 199 4.11 16.55 3.09
N LYS A 200 3.69 15.30 3.32
CA LYS A 200 3.52 14.69 4.64
C LYS A 200 4.50 13.53 4.83
N THR A 201 5.02 13.38 6.03
CA THR A 201 5.83 12.22 6.41
C THR A 201 4.99 10.95 6.54
N PHE A 202 3.71 11.08 6.84
CA PHE A 202 2.75 9.97 7.02
C PHE A 202 1.62 10.07 5.99
N SER A 203 1.35 8.96 5.29
CA SER A 203 0.30 8.88 4.27
C SER A 203 -0.56 7.63 4.48
N PRO A 204 -1.81 7.79 4.93
CA PRO A 204 -2.77 6.68 4.98
C PRO A 204 -3.36 6.41 3.59
N GLY A 205 -3.83 5.17 3.37
CA GLY A 205 -4.52 4.79 2.15
C GLY A 205 -5.34 3.53 2.34
N ILE A 206 -6.22 3.26 1.37
CA ILE A 206 -7.04 2.04 1.33
C ILE A 206 -6.91 1.45 -0.07
N ASN A 207 -6.77 0.12 -0.14
CA ASN A 207 -6.75 -0.63 -1.39
C ASN A 207 -7.76 -1.78 -1.33
N TYR A 208 -8.33 -2.11 -2.50
CA TYR A 208 -9.26 -3.21 -2.70
C TYR A 208 -8.67 -4.16 -3.74
N TYR A 209 -8.42 -5.41 -3.33
CA TYR A 209 -7.79 -6.40 -4.19
C TYR A 209 -8.76 -7.49 -4.61
N LEU A 210 -8.70 -7.83 -5.89
CA LEU A 210 -9.19 -9.10 -6.41
C LEU A 210 -8.00 -10.04 -6.51
N ILE A 211 -8.12 -11.22 -5.89
CA ILE A 211 -6.99 -12.12 -5.69
C ILE A 211 -7.37 -13.52 -6.15
N TRP A 212 -6.53 -14.10 -7.00
CA TRP A 212 -6.60 -15.50 -7.39
C TRP A 212 -5.55 -16.31 -6.63
N SER A 213 -5.96 -17.45 -6.05
CA SER A 213 -5.12 -18.30 -5.21
C SER A 213 -4.84 -19.62 -5.89
N ILE A 214 -3.59 -20.04 -5.94
CA ILE A 214 -3.14 -21.30 -6.54
C ILE A 214 -2.49 -22.13 -5.43
N PRO A 215 -3.08 -23.29 -5.04
CA PRO A 215 -2.46 -24.18 -4.07
C PRO A 215 -1.22 -24.84 -4.69
N TYR A 216 -0.08 -24.83 -4.01
CA TYR A 216 1.15 -25.39 -4.55
C TYR A 216 1.75 -26.49 -3.69
N ARG A 217 1.40 -26.58 -2.41
CA ARG A 217 1.95 -27.58 -1.49
C ARG A 217 0.96 -27.91 -0.37
N ASN A 218 0.76 -29.19 -0.13
CA ASN A 218 0.07 -29.65 1.07
C ASN A 218 1.12 -29.73 2.22
N GLN A 219 0.80 -29.17 3.37
CA GLN A 219 1.63 -29.41 4.55
C GLN A 219 1.47 -30.86 5.01
N LYS A 220 2.58 -31.55 5.20
CA LYS A 220 2.64 -32.89 5.80
C LYS A 220 2.40 -32.83 7.30
#